data_adf58f47dbf05e47b52f5148e76671e8
#
_entry.id   adf58f47dbf05e47b52f5148e76671e8
#
_cell.length_a   1.000
_cell.length_b   1.000
_cell.length_c   1.000
_cell.angle_alpha   90.00
_cell.angle_beta   90.00
_cell.angle_gamma   90.00
#
_symmetry.space_group_name_H-M   'P 1'
#
loop_
_entity.id
_entity.type
_entity.pdbx_description
1 polymer ?
#
loop_
_entity_poly.entity_id
_entity_poly.type
_entity_poly.pdbx_seq_one_letter_code
_entity_poly.pdbx_strand_id
1 'polypeptide(L)'
;MAELLKVSDAELYYDHVYALKGVSLSVQEGETVALIGANGAGKSSILRAITGLKKIRKGEIHYEGRRIDGTRSDEIVRMGIAMVPEGRRVFPYMSVRDNLMMGAFTRSSKADIANTLEMVLGRFPRLKERYSQAAGTMSGGEQQMLVIGRALMAKPQLLLLDEPSLGVAPKLVQDIARSIVAINRDEKVSVLLVEQNSRMALRISQRAYALTTGKIVLSGNSEELATDDRVKKLYLGGEI
;
A
#
# COMPACT_ATOMS: atom_id res chain seq x y z
N MET A 1 6.39 15.23 13.27
CA MET A 1 5.59 14.96 12.05
C MET A 1 4.14 14.85 12.52
N ALA A 2 3.18 15.33 11.73
CA ALA A 2 1.76 15.22 12.08
C ALA A 2 1.24 13.79 11.81
N GLU A 3 0.25 13.35 12.58
CA GLU A 3 -0.39 12.05 12.38
C GLU A 3 -1.33 12.15 11.16
N LEU A 4 -1.01 11.42 10.08
CA LEU A 4 -1.78 11.43 8.84
C LEU A 4 -2.93 10.41 8.87
N LEU A 5 -2.62 9.18 9.30
CA LEU A 5 -3.59 8.09 9.44
C LEU A 5 -3.51 7.51 10.85
N LYS A 6 -4.67 7.29 11.45
CA LYS A 6 -4.81 6.58 12.72
C LYS A 6 -5.93 5.55 12.63
N VAL A 7 -5.62 4.34 13.00
CA VAL A 7 -6.58 3.25 13.22
C VAL A 7 -6.56 2.94 14.71
N SER A 8 -7.72 2.94 15.36
CA SER A 8 -7.86 2.70 16.80
C SER A 8 -8.86 1.56 17.04
N ASP A 9 -8.38 0.49 17.67
CA ASP A 9 -9.16 -0.68 18.12
C ASP A 9 -10.11 -1.26 17.07
N ALA A 10 -9.65 -1.31 15.81
CA ALA A 10 -10.45 -1.75 14.68
C ALA A 10 -10.82 -3.23 14.78
N GLU A 11 -12.12 -3.53 14.82
CA GLU A 11 -12.67 -4.88 14.71
C GLU A 11 -13.37 -5.04 13.35
N LEU A 12 -13.04 -6.13 12.64
CA LEU A 12 -13.61 -6.41 11.34
C LEU A 12 -13.94 -7.89 11.18
N TYR A 13 -15.11 -8.16 10.59
CA TYR A 13 -15.60 -9.50 10.33
C TYR A 13 -15.90 -9.71 8.84
N TYR A 14 -15.60 -10.90 8.35
CA TYR A 14 -16.15 -11.44 7.12
C TYR A 14 -17.11 -12.57 7.52
N ASP A 15 -18.40 -12.28 7.46
CA ASP A 15 -19.46 -13.14 7.97
C ASP A 15 -19.17 -13.57 9.43
N HIS A 16 -18.77 -14.80 9.66
CA HIS A 16 -18.42 -15.32 11.00
C HIS A 16 -16.90 -15.28 11.29
N VAL A 17 -16.06 -14.91 10.32
CA VAL A 17 -14.61 -14.88 10.52
C VAL A 17 -14.19 -13.54 11.11
N TYR A 18 -13.65 -13.58 12.33
CA TYR A 18 -13.10 -12.42 13.03
C TYR A 18 -11.69 -12.09 12.48
N ALA A 19 -11.62 -11.23 11.48
CA ALA A 19 -10.41 -10.94 10.73
C ALA A 19 -9.50 -9.90 11.41
N LEU A 20 -10.07 -8.88 12.08
CA LEU A 20 -9.32 -7.89 12.86
C LEU A 20 -9.89 -7.83 14.27
N LYS A 21 -9.02 -7.90 15.27
CA LYS A 21 -9.34 -8.12 16.68
C LYS A 21 -8.78 -7.00 17.57
N GLY A 22 -9.27 -5.76 17.36
CA GLY A 22 -8.81 -4.59 18.08
C GLY A 22 -7.45 -4.11 17.58
N VAL A 23 -7.32 -3.91 16.25
CA VAL A 23 -6.07 -3.46 15.63
C VAL A 23 -5.93 -1.96 15.75
N SER A 24 -4.76 -1.50 16.26
CA SER A 24 -4.40 -0.08 16.34
C SER A 24 -3.06 0.16 15.67
N LEU A 25 -3.00 1.11 14.73
CA LEU A 25 -1.78 1.55 14.06
C LEU A 25 -1.88 3.01 13.63
N SER A 26 -0.75 3.63 13.35
CA SER A 26 -0.69 5.00 12.82
C SER A 26 0.38 5.15 11.74
N VAL A 27 0.19 6.14 10.86
CA VAL A 27 1.16 6.60 9.87
C VAL A 27 1.29 8.10 10.01
N GLN A 28 2.54 8.60 10.11
CA GLN A 28 2.83 10.02 10.13
C GLN A 28 2.99 10.57 8.71
N GLU A 29 2.86 11.89 8.54
CA GLU A 29 3.14 12.53 7.25
C GLU A 29 4.57 12.24 6.78
N GLY A 30 4.72 11.81 5.52
CA GLY A 30 5.99 11.49 4.90
C GLY A 30 6.67 10.22 5.44
N GLU A 31 5.97 9.42 6.26
CA GLU A 31 6.49 8.18 6.81
C GLU A 31 6.17 6.97 5.91
N THR A 32 7.08 6.00 5.85
CA THR A 32 6.80 4.66 5.37
C THR A 32 6.66 3.71 6.56
N VAL A 33 5.47 3.14 6.73
CA VAL A 33 5.15 2.15 7.76
C VAL A 33 4.93 0.79 7.12
N ALA A 34 5.50 -0.26 7.68
CA ALA A 34 5.24 -1.63 7.25
C ALA A 34 4.23 -2.33 8.18
N LEU A 35 3.32 -3.10 7.60
CA LEU A 35 2.50 -4.08 8.30
C LEU A 35 2.89 -5.47 7.79
N ILE A 36 3.60 -6.22 8.62
CA ILE A 36 4.14 -7.54 8.28
C ILE A 36 3.35 -8.65 8.95
N GLY A 37 3.32 -9.83 8.36
CA GLY A 37 2.62 -11.00 8.90
C GLY A 37 2.42 -12.10 7.86
N ALA A 38 2.10 -13.30 8.31
CA ALA A 38 1.80 -14.43 7.45
C ALA A 38 0.52 -14.23 6.61
N ASN A 39 0.31 -15.10 5.62
CA ASN A 39 -0.94 -15.11 4.85
C ASN A 39 -2.12 -15.41 5.79
N GLY A 40 -3.22 -14.69 5.59
CA GLY A 40 -4.40 -14.81 6.45
C GLY A 40 -4.31 -14.08 7.81
N ALA A 41 -3.20 -13.39 8.12
CA ALA A 41 -3.06 -12.64 9.37
C ALA A 41 -4.04 -11.45 9.50
N GLY A 42 -4.65 -10.98 8.41
CA GLY A 42 -5.57 -9.84 8.39
C GLY A 42 -5.02 -8.59 7.72
N LYS A 43 -3.83 -8.64 7.13
CA LYS A 43 -3.12 -7.50 6.53
C LYS A 43 -3.97 -6.75 5.51
N SER A 44 -4.45 -7.41 4.46
CA SER A 44 -5.30 -6.79 3.43
C SER A 44 -6.65 -6.30 3.99
N SER A 45 -7.12 -6.87 5.11
CA SER A 45 -8.34 -6.43 5.78
C SER A 45 -8.22 -5.03 6.36
N ILE A 46 -7.04 -4.67 6.88
CA ILE A 46 -6.75 -3.29 7.33
C ILE A 46 -6.85 -2.33 6.14
N LEU A 47 -6.20 -2.64 5.01
CA LEU A 47 -6.25 -1.77 3.83
C LEU A 47 -7.68 -1.61 3.30
N ARG A 48 -8.46 -2.69 3.29
CA ARG A 48 -9.88 -2.64 2.89
C ARG A 48 -10.73 -1.82 3.86
N ALA A 49 -10.41 -1.84 5.16
CA ALA A 49 -11.08 -0.99 6.14
C ALA A 49 -10.76 0.49 5.91
N ILE A 50 -9.48 0.84 5.74
CA ILE A 50 -9.04 2.21 5.49
C ILE A 50 -9.65 2.77 4.20
N THR A 51 -9.75 1.95 3.14
CA THR A 51 -10.30 2.37 1.84
C THR A 51 -11.82 2.30 1.74
N GLY A 52 -12.54 1.99 2.83
CA GLY A 52 -14.01 1.89 2.83
C GLY A 52 -14.57 0.69 2.05
N LEU A 53 -13.70 -0.22 1.55
CA LEU A 53 -14.12 -1.45 0.86
C LEU A 53 -14.73 -2.47 1.80
N LYS A 54 -14.42 -2.37 3.10
CA LYS A 54 -15.05 -3.19 4.14
C LYS A 54 -15.23 -2.34 5.41
N LYS A 55 -16.44 -2.35 5.94
CA LYS A 55 -16.77 -1.60 7.16
C LYS A 55 -16.23 -2.31 8.39
N ILE A 56 -15.61 -1.58 9.31
CA ILE A 56 -15.27 -2.07 10.65
C ILE A 56 -16.54 -2.17 11.52
N ARG A 57 -16.54 -3.11 12.46
CA ARG A 57 -17.65 -3.30 13.41
C ARG A 57 -17.51 -2.43 14.65
N LYS A 58 -16.25 -2.26 15.12
CA LYS A 58 -15.88 -1.39 16.24
C LYS A 58 -14.56 -0.70 15.95
N GLY A 59 -14.26 0.31 16.75
CA GLY A 59 -13.08 1.15 16.61
C GLY A 59 -13.35 2.33 15.71
N GLU A 60 -12.27 3.02 15.33
CA GLU A 60 -12.31 4.24 14.55
C GLU A 60 -11.11 4.31 13.59
N ILE A 61 -11.33 4.94 12.44
CA ILE A 61 -10.26 5.25 11.46
C ILE A 61 -10.32 6.74 11.21
N HIS A 62 -9.19 7.43 11.45
CA HIS A 62 -9.05 8.86 11.20
C HIS A 62 -7.97 9.10 10.13
N TYR A 63 -8.24 10.01 9.23
CA TYR A 63 -7.31 10.51 8.22
C TYR A 63 -7.29 12.03 8.29
N GLU A 64 -6.11 12.64 8.47
CA GLU A 64 -5.96 14.09 8.73
C GLU A 64 -6.88 14.59 9.86
N GLY A 65 -7.00 13.81 10.92
CA GLY A 65 -7.89 14.11 12.06
C GLY A 65 -9.40 13.92 11.79
N ARG A 66 -9.81 13.66 10.55
CA ARG A 66 -11.20 13.40 10.18
C ARG A 66 -11.51 11.90 10.25
N ARG A 67 -12.61 11.54 10.87
CA ARG A 67 -13.11 10.16 10.91
C ARG A 67 -13.59 9.71 9.52
N ILE A 68 -13.08 8.57 9.04
CA ILE A 68 -13.35 8.03 7.69
C ILE A 68 -13.95 6.63 7.67
N ASP A 69 -14.05 5.92 8.81
CA ASP A 69 -14.71 4.62 8.84
C ASP A 69 -16.18 4.75 8.44
N GLY A 70 -16.59 4.00 7.42
CA GLY A 70 -17.92 4.11 6.81
C GLY A 70 -18.05 5.15 5.70
N THR A 71 -16.99 5.90 5.40
CA THR A 71 -16.91 6.75 4.19
C THR A 71 -16.83 5.88 2.94
N ARG A 72 -17.43 6.32 1.84
CA ARG A 72 -17.41 5.62 0.56
C ARG A 72 -16.01 5.62 -0.05
N SER A 73 -15.64 4.53 -0.73
CA SER A 73 -14.30 4.39 -1.33
C SER A 73 -13.96 5.49 -2.34
N ASP A 74 -14.93 5.96 -3.13
CA ASP A 74 -14.71 7.04 -4.09
C ASP A 74 -14.42 8.38 -3.40
N GLU A 75 -15.02 8.65 -2.24
CA GLU A 75 -14.73 9.83 -1.43
C GLU A 75 -13.34 9.73 -0.79
N ILE A 76 -12.96 8.54 -0.28
CA ILE A 76 -11.64 8.29 0.30
C ILE A 76 -10.53 8.52 -0.72
N VAL A 77 -10.70 8.10 -1.97
CA VAL A 77 -9.75 8.40 -3.05
C VAL A 77 -9.62 9.90 -3.28
N ARG A 78 -10.73 10.66 -3.24
CA ARG A 78 -10.72 12.13 -3.39
C ARG A 78 -10.04 12.83 -2.22
N MET A 79 -10.00 12.21 -1.05
CA MET A 79 -9.26 12.71 0.12
C MET A 79 -7.75 12.52 0.00
N GLY A 80 -7.24 11.82 -1.03
CA GLY A 80 -5.81 11.63 -1.24
C GLY A 80 -5.26 10.28 -0.77
N ILE A 81 -6.12 9.28 -0.55
CA ILE A 81 -5.69 7.92 -0.26
C ILE A 81 -5.80 7.07 -1.54
N ALA A 82 -4.68 6.52 -2.01
CA ALA A 82 -4.67 5.57 -3.13
C ALA A 82 -4.21 4.19 -2.68
N MET A 83 -4.79 3.14 -3.27
CA MET A 83 -4.44 1.74 -2.95
C MET A 83 -4.00 0.99 -4.20
N VAL A 84 -2.90 0.27 -4.08
CA VAL A 84 -2.46 -0.76 -5.01
C VAL A 84 -2.84 -2.12 -4.41
N PRO A 85 -3.88 -2.78 -4.90
CA PRO A 85 -4.30 -4.07 -4.39
C PRO A 85 -3.37 -5.20 -4.84
N GLU A 86 -3.39 -6.31 -4.13
CA GLU A 86 -2.73 -7.55 -4.52
C GLU A 86 -3.19 -8.04 -5.92
N GLY A 87 -2.28 -8.69 -6.65
CA GLY A 87 -2.61 -9.41 -7.89
C GLY A 87 -2.53 -8.57 -9.16
N ARG A 88 -1.74 -7.48 -9.17
CA ARG A 88 -1.40 -6.70 -10.38
C ARG A 88 -2.64 -6.33 -11.20
N ARG A 89 -3.64 -5.67 -10.59
CA ARG A 89 -4.94 -5.36 -11.19
C ARG A 89 -4.83 -4.32 -12.34
N VAL A 90 -4.13 -4.69 -13.43
CA VAL A 90 -4.13 -3.91 -14.68
C VAL A 90 -5.44 -4.11 -15.46
N PHE A 91 -5.76 -3.18 -16.33
CA PHE A 91 -6.77 -3.36 -17.38
C PHE A 91 -6.06 -3.97 -18.60
N PRO A 92 -6.14 -5.29 -18.84
CA PRO A 92 -5.22 -6.01 -19.73
C PRO A 92 -5.35 -5.60 -21.20
N TYR A 93 -6.54 -5.22 -21.64
CA TYR A 93 -6.82 -4.81 -23.01
C TYR A 93 -6.59 -3.31 -23.27
N MET A 94 -6.36 -2.53 -22.22
CA MET A 94 -6.01 -1.11 -22.34
C MET A 94 -4.51 -0.94 -22.48
N SER A 95 -4.08 0.13 -23.14
CA SER A 95 -2.67 0.49 -23.24
C SER A 95 -2.08 0.86 -21.85
N VAL A 96 -0.75 0.87 -21.76
CA VAL A 96 -0.04 1.42 -20.57
C VAL A 96 -0.51 2.85 -20.30
N ARG A 97 -0.57 3.69 -21.35
CA ARG A 97 -1.08 5.07 -21.26
C ARG A 97 -2.46 5.10 -20.62
N ASP A 98 -3.40 4.34 -21.15
CA ASP A 98 -4.80 4.41 -20.70
C ASP A 98 -4.95 3.87 -19.28
N ASN A 99 -4.19 2.82 -18.92
CA ASN A 99 -4.10 2.37 -17.53
C ASN A 99 -3.62 3.48 -16.58
N LEU A 100 -2.57 4.23 -16.95
CA LEU A 100 -2.09 5.36 -16.15
C LEU A 100 -3.15 6.44 -16.04
N MET A 101 -3.77 6.83 -17.16
CA MET A 101 -4.79 7.89 -17.20
C MET A 101 -6.02 7.55 -16.36
N MET A 102 -6.39 6.28 -16.22
CA MET A 102 -7.45 5.84 -15.30
C MET A 102 -7.14 6.23 -13.83
N GLY A 103 -5.88 6.30 -13.44
CA GLY A 103 -5.48 6.75 -12.10
C GLY A 103 -5.76 8.24 -11.83
N ALA A 104 -5.85 9.06 -12.87
CA ALA A 104 -6.14 10.48 -12.76
C ALA A 104 -7.65 10.81 -12.79
N PHE A 105 -8.54 9.81 -12.73
CA PHE A 105 -10.00 9.96 -12.91
C PHE A 105 -10.64 11.02 -11.99
N THR A 106 -10.11 11.23 -10.79
CA THR A 106 -10.64 12.20 -9.82
C THR A 106 -10.13 13.63 -10.04
N ARG A 107 -9.23 13.85 -11.02
CA ARG A 107 -8.53 15.12 -11.25
C ARG A 107 -9.02 15.78 -12.53
N SER A 108 -9.07 17.12 -12.54
CA SER A 108 -9.59 17.91 -13.65
C SER A 108 -8.53 18.75 -14.39
N SER A 109 -7.43 19.11 -13.72
CA SER A 109 -6.38 19.95 -14.32
C SER A 109 -5.53 19.13 -15.30
N LYS A 110 -5.71 19.38 -16.60
CA LYS A 110 -4.94 18.71 -17.67
C LYS A 110 -3.44 18.93 -17.55
N ALA A 111 -3.00 20.16 -17.19
CA ALA A 111 -1.59 20.49 -17.02
C ALA A 111 -0.97 19.72 -15.85
N ASP A 112 -1.65 19.66 -14.71
CA ASP A 112 -1.18 18.94 -13.53
C ASP A 112 -1.19 17.41 -13.74
N ILE A 113 -2.16 16.87 -14.50
CA ILE A 113 -2.16 15.46 -14.91
C ILE A 113 -0.98 15.17 -15.83
N ALA A 114 -0.68 16.04 -16.80
CA ALA A 114 0.46 15.87 -17.70
C ALA A 114 1.80 15.88 -16.93
N ASN A 115 1.98 16.80 -16.00
CA ASN A 115 3.18 16.87 -15.15
C ASN A 115 3.34 15.59 -14.30
N THR A 116 2.24 15.08 -13.74
CA THR A 116 2.28 13.81 -12.97
C THR A 116 2.61 12.62 -13.87
N LEU A 117 2.08 12.59 -15.09
CA LEU A 117 2.39 11.54 -16.07
C LEU A 117 3.88 11.53 -16.43
N GLU A 118 4.47 12.70 -16.71
CA GLU A 118 5.90 12.84 -16.96
C GLU A 118 6.74 12.32 -15.78
N MET A 119 6.37 12.68 -14.56
CA MET A 119 7.02 12.20 -13.34
C MET A 119 6.94 10.68 -13.22
N VAL A 120 5.77 10.08 -13.44
CA VAL A 120 5.56 8.62 -13.39
C VAL A 120 6.37 7.91 -14.48
N LEU A 121 6.39 8.43 -15.71
CA LEU A 121 7.16 7.86 -16.81
C LEU A 121 8.68 8.03 -16.61
N GLY A 122 9.11 9.10 -15.97
CA GLY A 122 10.51 9.29 -15.55
C GLY A 122 10.93 8.29 -14.48
N ARG A 123 10.05 7.97 -13.55
CA ARG A 123 10.29 6.98 -12.48
C ARG A 123 10.29 5.55 -13.00
N PHE A 124 9.43 5.24 -13.96
CA PHE A 124 9.28 3.93 -14.57
C PHE A 124 9.57 3.96 -16.08
N PRO A 125 10.85 4.07 -16.52
CA PRO A 125 11.21 4.21 -17.93
C PRO A 125 10.66 3.10 -18.84
N ARG A 126 10.51 1.87 -18.31
CA ARG A 126 9.91 0.75 -19.03
C ARG A 126 8.45 1.01 -19.43
N LEU A 127 7.72 1.78 -18.64
CA LEU A 127 6.34 2.18 -18.98
C LEU A 127 6.34 3.18 -20.15
N LYS A 128 7.34 4.05 -20.22
CA LYS A 128 7.52 5.00 -21.34
C LYS A 128 7.83 4.28 -22.64
N GLU A 129 8.75 3.30 -22.60
CA GLU A 129 9.14 2.48 -23.77
C GLU A 129 7.93 1.69 -24.32
N ARG A 130 6.99 1.30 -23.47
CA ARG A 130 5.82 0.46 -23.79
C ARG A 130 4.51 1.21 -23.77
N TYR A 131 4.55 2.53 -23.91
CA TYR A 131 3.43 3.44 -23.63
C TYR A 131 2.13 3.09 -24.37
N SER A 132 2.24 2.64 -25.62
CA SER A 132 1.11 2.24 -26.46
C SER A 132 0.79 0.72 -26.42
N GLN A 133 1.60 -0.06 -25.66
CA GLN A 133 1.44 -1.52 -25.59
C GLN A 133 0.25 -1.89 -24.69
N ALA A 134 -0.47 -2.96 -25.03
CA ALA A 134 -1.52 -3.52 -24.18
C ALA A 134 -0.92 -4.06 -22.87
N ALA A 135 -1.46 -3.63 -21.72
CA ALA A 135 -0.92 -3.95 -20.40
C ALA A 135 -0.88 -5.45 -20.10
N GLY A 136 -1.82 -6.22 -20.66
CA GLY A 136 -1.87 -7.68 -20.50
C GLY A 136 -0.67 -8.42 -21.08
N THR A 137 0.06 -7.82 -22.02
CA THR A 137 1.23 -8.43 -22.70
C THR A 137 2.56 -8.10 -22.00
N MET A 138 2.53 -7.33 -20.92
CA MET A 138 3.71 -6.95 -20.14
C MET A 138 4.11 -8.06 -19.16
N SER A 139 5.39 -8.07 -18.78
CA SER A 139 5.86 -8.95 -17.69
C SER A 139 5.20 -8.59 -16.36
N GLY A 140 5.12 -9.56 -15.44
CA GLY A 140 4.49 -9.32 -14.13
C GLY A 140 5.13 -8.17 -13.32
N GLY A 141 6.43 -7.96 -13.45
CA GLY A 141 7.09 -6.81 -12.79
C GLY A 141 6.75 -5.47 -13.44
N GLU A 142 6.66 -5.43 -14.77
CA GLU A 142 6.21 -4.22 -15.48
C GLU A 142 4.74 -3.91 -15.17
N GLN A 143 3.88 -4.94 -15.07
CA GLN A 143 2.50 -4.75 -14.62
C GLN A 143 2.43 -4.21 -13.19
N GLN A 144 3.32 -4.67 -12.29
CA GLN A 144 3.39 -4.14 -10.92
C GLN A 144 3.80 -2.67 -10.90
N MET A 145 4.80 -2.29 -11.70
CA MET A 145 5.18 -0.88 -11.87
C MET A 145 4.04 -0.04 -12.46
N LEU A 146 3.26 -0.61 -13.39
CA LEU A 146 2.11 0.06 -13.99
C LEU A 146 1.00 0.33 -12.97
N VAL A 147 0.65 -0.62 -12.10
CA VAL A 147 -0.39 -0.39 -11.08
C VAL A 147 0.06 0.59 -10.01
N ILE A 148 1.36 0.60 -9.63
CA ILE A 148 1.94 1.63 -8.75
C ILE A 148 1.89 2.99 -9.46
N GLY A 149 2.33 3.08 -10.70
CA GLY A 149 2.27 4.31 -11.50
C GLY A 149 0.84 4.83 -11.64
N ARG A 150 -0.13 3.96 -11.87
CA ARG A 150 -1.56 4.33 -11.90
C ARG A 150 -2.04 4.92 -10.58
N ALA A 151 -1.62 4.36 -9.46
CA ALA A 151 -1.98 4.90 -8.14
C ALA A 151 -1.36 6.30 -7.92
N LEU A 152 -0.13 6.52 -8.38
CA LEU A 152 0.54 7.84 -8.31
C LEU A 152 -0.14 8.90 -9.17
N MET A 153 -0.82 8.51 -10.27
CA MET A 153 -1.59 9.44 -11.09
C MET A 153 -2.73 10.12 -10.33
N ALA A 154 -3.21 9.52 -9.23
CA ALA A 154 -4.16 10.18 -8.32
C ALA A 154 -3.51 11.32 -7.50
N LYS A 155 -2.16 11.44 -7.48
CA LYS A 155 -1.36 12.35 -6.64
C LYS A 155 -1.70 12.20 -5.15
N PRO A 156 -1.56 10.99 -4.61
CA PRO A 156 -1.99 10.70 -3.25
C PRO A 156 -1.04 11.31 -2.20
N GLN A 157 -1.58 11.60 -1.02
CA GLN A 157 -0.79 11.89 0.19
C GLN A 157 -0.44 10.60 0.94
N LEU A 158 -1.33 9.57 0.84
CA LEU A 158 -1.13 8.25 1.42
C LEU A 158 -1.28 7.17 0.35
N LEU A 159 -0.23 6.39 0.15
CA LEU A 159 -0.21 5.24 -0.75
C LEU A 159 -0.25 3.94 0.07
N LEU A 160 -1.29 3.16 -0.14
CA LEU A 160 -1.48 1.84 0.44
C LEU A 160 -1.03 0.77 -0.55
N LEU A 161 -0.09 -0.10 -0.16
CA LEU A 161 0.46 -1.15 -1.02
C LEU A 161 0.18 -2.53 -0.40
N ASP A 162 -0.57 -3.36 -1.11
CA ASP A 162 -0.94 -4.72 -0.68
C ASP A 162 -0.07 -5.75 -1.39
N GLU A 163 0.92 -6.27 -0.68
CA GLU A 163 1.88 -7.30 -1.12
C GLU A 163 2.49 -7.03 -2.50
N PRO A 164 3.11 -5.86 -2.73
CA PRO A 164 3.62 -5.47 -4.04
C PRO A 164 4.75 -6.38 -4.55
N SER A 165 5.41 -7.15 -3.68
CA SER A 165 6.49 -8.07 -4.05
C SER A 165 6.01 -9.50 -4.37
N LEU A 166 4.73 -9.82 -4.16
CA LEU A 166 4.21 -11.19 -4.29
C LEU A 166 4.29 -11.69 -5.74
N GLY A 167 4.90 -12.86 -5.92
CA GLY A 167 5.03 -13.51 -7.22
C GLY A 167 5.91 -12.73 -8.22
N VAL A 168 6.80 -11.88 -7.72
CA VAL A 168 7.75 -11.08 -8.52
C VAL A 168 9.16 -11.67 -8.39
N ALA A 169 9.91 -11.70 -9.49
CA ALA A 169 11.29 -12.17 -9.49
C ALA A 169 12.19 -11.34 -8.53
N PRO A 170 13.18 -11.95 -7.85
CA PRO A 170 13.98 -11.28 -6.82
C PRO A 170 14.61 -9.94 -7.23
N LYS A 171 15.08 -9.83 -8.48
CA LYS A 171 15.65 -8.58 -9.01
C LYS A 171 14.60 -7.47 -9.04
N LEU A 172 13.38 -7.79 -9.50
CA LEU A 172 12.28 -6.82 -9.60
C LEU A 172 11.72 -6.44 -8.22
N VAL A 173 11.80 -7.32 -7.21
CA VAL A 173 11.48 -6.97 -5.81
C VAL A 173 12.36 -5.82 -5.33
N GLN A 174 13.66 -5.83 -5.69
CA GLN A 174 14.56 -4.73 -5.34
C GLN A 174 14.21 -3.43 -6.09
N ASP A 175 13.78 -3.54 -7.36
CA ASP A 175 13.36 -2.37 -8.14
C ASP A 175 12.07 -1.74 -7.56
N ILE A 176 11.11 -2.57 -7.15
CA ILE A 176 9.89 -2.13 -6.46
C ILE A 176 10.26 -1.44 -5.14
N ALA A 177 11.12 -2.06 -4.33
CA ALA A 177 11.57 -1.48 -3.06
C ALA A 177 12.24 -0.11 -3.26
N ARG A 178 13.15 0.01 -4.24
CA ARG A 178 13.78 1.29 -4.60
C ARG A 178 12.76 2.33 -5.04
N SER A 179 11.77 1.92 -5.82
CA SER A 179 10.72 2.82 -6.28
C SER A 179 9.87 3.34 -5.13
N ILE A 180 9.51 2.49 -4.16
CA ILE A 180 8.74 2.89 -2.97
C ILE A 180 9.52 3.92 -2.14
N VAL A 181 10.81 3.65 -1.87
CA VAL A 181 11.67 4.59 -1.14
C VAL A 181 11.78 5.92 -1.88
N ALA A 182 11.93 5.89 -3.19
CA ALA A 182 12.05 7.09 -4.00
C ALA A 182 10.72 7.89 -4.04
N ILE A 183 9.56 7.22 -4.14
CA ILE A 183 8.24 7.85 -4.04
C ILE A 183 8.08 8.59 -2.70
N ASN A 184 8.40 7.93 -1.59
CA ASN A 184 8.32 8.54 -0.28
C ASN A 184 9.27 9.75 -0.13
N ARG A 185 10.53 9.60 -0.57
CA ARG A 185 11.54 10.64 -0.41
C ARG A 185 11.29 11.85 -1.31
N ASP A 186 11.02 11.61 -2.60
CA ASP A 186 11.01 12.65 -3.64
C ASP A 186 9.65 13.36 -3.73
N GLU A 187 8.54 12.60 -3.65
CA GLU A 187 7.17 13.13 -3.72
C GLU A 187 6.53 13.39 -2.34
N LYS A 188 7.22 13.03 -1.24
CA LYS A 188 6.72 13.15 0.14
C LYS A 188 5.41 12.38 0.39
N VAL A 189 5.15 11.35 -0.41
CA VAL A 189 3.99 10.47 -0.22
C VAL A 189 4.23 9.56 0.97
N SER A 190 3.30 9.57 1.94
CA SER A 190 3.30 8.60 3.04
C SER A 190 2.92 7.23 2.53
N VAL A 191 3.51 6.17 3.08
CA VAL A 191 3.28 4.80 2.59
C VAL A 191 2.89 3.88 3.75
N LEU A 192 1.79 3.14 3.58
CA LEU A 192 1.49 1.95 4.38
C LEU A 192 1.70 0.72 3.50
N LEU A 193 2.78 0.01 3.76
CA LEU A 193 3.20 -1.18 3.02
C LEU A 193 2.77 -2.44 3.78
N VAL A 194 1.91 -3.23 3.18
CA VAL A 194 1.55 -4.56 3.66
C VAL A 194 2.39 -5.61 2.93
N GLU A 195 3.10 -6.47 3.65
CA GLU A 195 4.00 -7.46 3.06
C GLU A 195 4.12 -8.75 3.87
N GLN A 196 4.28 -9.85 3.15
CA GLN A 196 4.74 -11.10 3.72
C GLN A 196 6.28 -11.16 3.77
N ASN A 197 6.97 -10.52 2.82
CA ASN A 197 8.42 -10.41 2.79
C ASN A 197 8.91 -9.39 3.83
N SER A 198 8.99 -9.83 5.10
CA SER A 198 9.40 -8.97 6.22
C SER A 198 10.76 -8.32 6.03
N ARG A 199 11.74 -9.05 5.45
CA ARG A 199 13.09 -8.50 5.21
C ARG A 199 13.05 -7.29 4.28
N MET A 200 12.29 -7.37 3.20
CA MET A 200 12.14 -6.24 2.27
C MET A 200 11.39 -5.10 2.95
N ALA A 201 10.26 -5.39 3.60
CA ALA A 201 9.41 -4.39 4.23
C ALA A 201 10.15 -3.60 5.33
N LEU A 202 10.83 -4.30 6.26
CA LEU A 202 11.58 -3.66 7.35
C LEU A 202 12.77 -2.83 6.86
N ARG A 203 13.39 -3.22 5.72
CA ARG A 203 14.51 -2.46 5.14
C ARG A 203 14.11 -1.10 4.59
N ILE A 204 12.85 -0.93 4.15
CA ILE A 204 12.39 0.29 3.47
C ILE A 204 11.41 1.13 4.27
N SER A 205 11.05 0.70 5.48
CA SER A 205 10.16 1.42 6.39
C SER A 205 10.89 1.99 7.59
N GLN A 206 10.35 3.05 8.18
CA GLN A 206 10.85 3.64 9.44
C GLN A 206 10.29 2.89 10.65
N ARG A 207 9.01 2.55 10.62
CA ARG A 207 8.33 1.76 11.67
C ARG A 207 7.59 0.58 11.07
N ALA A 208 7.37 -0.43 11.90
CA ALA A 208 6.59 -1.57 11.48
C ALA A 208 5.69 -2.11 12.60
N TYR A 209 4.65 -2.80 12.16
CA TYR A 209 3.72 -3.57 12.97
C TYR A 209 3.73 -5.01 12.51
N ALA A 210 3.82 -5.96 13.44
CA ALA A 210 3.70 -7.39 13.14
C ALA A 210 2.29 -7.86 13.51
N LEU A 211 1.57 -8.40 12.53
CA LEU A 211 0.20 -8.86 12.64
C LEU A 211 0.13 -10.38 12.62
N THR A 212 -0.55 -10.97 13.59
CA THR A 212 -0.82 -12.42 13.65
C THR A 212 -2.27 -12.65 14.02
N THR A 213 -2.98 -13.46 13.26
CA THR A 213 -4.38 -13.85 13.52
C THR A 213 -5.30 -12.68 13.90
N GLY A 214 -5.14 -11.54 13.21
CA GLY A 214 -5.95 -10.34 13.41
C GLY A 214 -5.54 -9.43 14.57
N LYS A 215 -4.38 -9.66 15.20
CA LYS A 215 -3.85 -8.84 16.29
C LYS A 215 -2.45 -8.33 15.98
N ILE A 216 -2.15 -7.10 16.34
CA ILE A 216 -0.77 -6.60 16.38
C ILE A 216 -0.10 -7.17 17.63
N VAL A 217 1.00 -7.90 17.41
CA VAL A 217 1.75 -8.56 18.47
C VAL A 217 3.09 -7.88 18.77
N LEU A 218 3.65 -7.17 17.79
CA LEU A 218 4.87 -6.36 17.93
C LEU A 218 4.71 -5.07 17.13
N SER A 219 5.30 -3.99 17.62
CA SER A 219 5.41 -2.73 16.90
C SER A 219 6.66 -1.96 17.37
N GLY A 220 7.25 -1.20 16.46
CA GLY A 220 8.42 -0.39 16.82
C GLY A 220 9.20 0.08 15.59
N ASN A 221 10.42 0.53 15.84
CA ASN A 221 11.38 0.90 14.81
C ASN A 221 11.71 -0.30 13.93
N SER A 222 11.74 -0.11 12.61
CA SER A 222 11.98 -1.20 11.66
C SER A 222 13.37 -1.83 11.77
N GLU A 223 14.39 -1.05 12.10
CA GLU A 223 15.77 -1.55 12.29
C GLU A 223 15.86 -2.46 13.52
N GLU A 224 15.19 -2.09 14.62
CA GLU A 224 15.09 -2.91 15.83
C GLU A 224 14.33 -4.23 15.56
N LEU A 225 13.18 -4.12 14.91
CA LEU A 225 12.37 -5.29 14.56
C LEU A 225 13.06 -6.23 13.56
N ALA A 226 13.94 -5.72 12.69
CA ALA A 226 14.71 -6.55 11.75
C ALA A 226 15.68 -7.50 12.44
N THR A 227 16.12 -7.18 13.65
CA THR A 227 17.03 -8.00 14.46
C THR A 227 16.31 -8.79 15.56
N ASP A 228 15.02 -8.53 15.80
CA ASP A 228 14.23 -9.18 16.85
C ASP A 228 13.89 -10.64 16.46
N ASP A 229 14.31 -11.59 17.30
CA ASP A 229 14.06 -13.01 17.08
C ASP A 229 12.57 -13.39 17.13
N ARG A 230 11.74 -12.59 17.81
CA ARG A 230 10.29 -12.77 17.82
C ARG A 230 9.70 -12.57 16.43
N VAL A 231 10.20 -11.60 15.66
CA VAL A 231 9.79 -11.42 14.25
C VAL A 231 10.13 -12.66 13.42
N LYS A 232 11.32 -13.25 13.62
CA LYS A 232 11.70 -14.50 12.93
C LYS A 232 10.78 -15.67 13.28
N LYS A 233 10.42 -15.81 14.57
CA LYS A 233 9.51 -16.88 15.04
C LYS A 233 8.12 -16.77 14.42
N LEU A 234 7.57 -15.55 14.21
CA LEU A 234 6.27 -15.34 13.56
C LEU A 234 6.15 -16.00 12.18
N TYR A 235 7.27 -16.13 11.45
CA TYR A 235 7.30 -16.73 10.11
C TYR A 235 7.63 -18.23 10.15
N LEU A 236 8.14 -18.75 11.27
CA LEU A 236 8.47 -20.16 11.46
C LEU A 236 7.33 -20.94 12.14
N GLY A 237 6.20 -20.31 12.43
CA GLY A 237 5.05 -20.94 13.08
C GLY A 237 5.23 -21.12 14.60
N GLY A 238 6.18 -20.42 15.22
CA GLY A 238 6.36 -20.40 16.69
C GLY A 238 5.35 -19.47 17.37
N GLU A 239 4.90 -19.85 18.58
CA GLU A 239 4.21 -18.93 19.49
C GLU A 239 5.21 -17.89 20.06
N ILE A 240 4.75 -16.64 20.25
CA ILE A 240 5.52 -15.55 20.84
C ILE A 240 5.31 -15.57 22.34
#